data_70a7157f301840a7ae956d2a1dbf5e15
#
_entry.id   70a7157f301840a7ae956d2a1dbf5e15
#
_cell.length_a   1.000
_cell.length_b   1.000
_cell.length_c   1.000
_cell.angle_alpha   90.00
_cell.angle_beta   90.00
_cell.angle_gamma   90.00
#
_symmetry.space_group_name_H-M   'P 1'
#
loop_
_entity.id
_entity.type
_entity.pdbx_description
1 polymer ?
#
loop_
_entity_poly.entity_id
_entity_poly.type
_entity_poly.pdbx_seq_one_letter_code
_entity_poly.pdbx_strand_id
1 'polypeptide(L)'
;MGRVRRELFVPEGLRPHAYDDGALPIGHEQTISQPFVVATICMLLDLEGHERVLDVGTGSGYQAAVLAELATEVVTIERVPDLAANARDRLREAGYPQVDVRVGDGSLGRPDRAPYDAIAVAAAAPRVPRALYDQLSEGGRLVLPQGSRRGQDLVLVVRTPEGPAERASIACRFVPLVGDEGFGDD
;
A
#
# COMPACT_ATOMS: atom_id res chain seq x y z
N MET A 1 8.81 -11.50 2.78
CA MET A 1 9.62 -10.41 3.33
C MET A 1 11.12 -10.73 3.38
N GLY A 2 11.57 -11.90 3.81
CA GLY A 2 13.01 -12.22 3.88
C GLY A 2 13.79 -12.17 2.56
N ARG A 3 13.13 -12.16 1.42
CA ARG A 3 13.77 -12.00 0.09
C ARG A 3 13.95 -10.54 -0.32
N VAL A 4 13.12 -9.63 0.22
CA VAL A 4 13.17 -8.21 -0.12
C VAL A 4 14.12 -7.50 0.82
N ARG A 5 15.18 -6.94 0.27
CA ARG A 5 16.22 -6.22 1.02
C ARG A 5 15.71 -4.83 1.41
N ARG A 6 15.10 -4.72 2.60
CA ARG A 6 14.45 -3.50 3.08
C ARG A 6 15.42 -2.31 3.17
N GLU A 7 16.71 -2.55 3.42
CA GLU A 7 17.72 -1.49 3.49
C GLU A 7 17.91 -0.73 2.17
N LEU A 8 17.49 -1.28 1.02
CA LEU A 8 17.51 -0.59 -0.27
C LEU A 8 16.39 0.46 -0.40
N PHE A 9 15.37 0.38 0.45
CA PHE A 9 14.18 1.23 0.41
C PHE A 9 14.19 2.34 1.46
N VAL A 10 15.26 2.46 2.25
CA VAL A 10 15.44 3.52 3.24
C VAL A 10 16.58 4.46 2.83
N PRO A 11 16.60 5.73 3.32
CA PRO A 11 17.73 6.62 3.16
C PRO A 11 19.03 5.98 3.69
N GLU A 12 20.15 6.26 3.06
CA GLU A 12 21.46 5.65 3.38
C GLU A 12 21.82 5.76 4.88
N GLY A 13 21.62 6.91 5.47
CA GLY A 13 21.90 7.12 6.91
C GLY A 13 21.00 6.35 7.86
N LEU A 14 19.88 5.77 7.38
CA LEU A 14 18.94 4.97 8.16
C LEU A 14 19.05 3.46 7.90
N ARG A 15 19.93 3.03 7.00
CA ARG A 15 20.14 1.60 6.69
C ARG A 15 20.46 0.72 7.90
N PRO A 16 21.23 1.17 8.91
CA PRO A 16 21.43 0.38 10.13
C PRO A 16 20.15 0.06 10.91
N HIS A 17 19.10 0.88 10.75
CA HIS A 17 17.79 0.75 11.40
C HIS A 17 16.72 0.13 10.49
N ALA A 18 17.07 -0.27 9.28
CA ALA A 18 16.11 -0.74 8.29
C ALA A 18 15.26 -1.93 8.77
N TYR A 19 15.81 -2.75 9.65
CA TYR A 19 15.14 -3.95 10.17
C TYR A 19 14.61 -3.80 11.59
N ASP A 20 14.75 -2.63 12.21
CA ASP A 20 14.05 -2.32 13.45
C ASP A 20 12.54 -2.31 13.19
N ASP A 21 11.74 -2.83 14.13
CA ASP A 21 10.30 -2.90 13.97
C ASP A 21 9.63 -1.54 14.24
N GLY A 22 9.93 -0.58 13.37
CA GLY A 22 9.46 0.79 13.41
C GLY A 22 9.32 1.41 12.02
N ALA A 23 8.53 2.48 11.93
CA ALA A 23 8.45 3.32 10.74
C ALA A 23 9.70 4.23 10.65
N LEU A 24 10.21 4.46 9.45
CA LEU A 24 11.36 5.35 9.22
C LEU A 24 11.01 6.43 8.18
N PRO A 25 11.53 7.68 8.34
CA PRO A 25 11.25 8.75 7.39
C PRO A 25 11.92 8.48 6.03
N ILE A 26 11.21 8.83 4.95
CA ILE A 26 11.69 8.70 3.56
C ILE A 26 11.68 10.02 2.79
N GLY A 27 11.43 11.13 3.47
CA GLY A 27 11.26 12.46 2.87
C GLY A 27 9.81 12.82 2.61
N HIS A 28 9.54 14.07 2.23
CA HIS A 28 8.19 14.57 1.92
C HIS A 28 7.15 14.30 3.03
N GLU A 29 7.57 14.30 4.30
CA GLU A 29 6.75 13.98 5.47
C GLU A 29 6.14 12.56 5.42
N GLN A 30 6.71 11.67 4.58
CA GLN A 30 6.29 10.29 4.44
C GLN A 30 7.24 9.32 5.14
N THR A 31 6.75 8.11 5.40
CA THR A 31 7.52 7.05 6.05
C THR A 31 7.41 5.74 5.31
N ILE A 32 8.45 4.90 5.40
CA ILE A 32 8.32 3.47 5.13
C ILE A 32 7.64 2.83 6.35
N SER A 33 6.58 2.07 6.13
CA SER A 33 5.80 1.44 7.21
C SER A 33 6.63 0.44 8.00
N GLN A 34 6.28 0.27 9.30
CA GLN A 34 6.84 -0.74 10.18
C GLN A 34 6.77 -2.14 9.55
N PRO A 35 7.83 -2.97 9.63
CA PRO A 35 7.83 -4.32 9.06
C PRO A 35 6.65 -5.18 9.48
N PHE A 36 6.31 -5.18 10.77
CA PHE A 36 5.15 -5.90 11.30
C PHE A 36 3.85 -5.52 10.61
N VAL A 37 3.63 -4.23 10.35
CA VAL A 37 2.40 -3.75 9.71
C VAL A 37 2.33 -4.19 8.24
N VAL A 38 3.44 -4.11 7.48
CA VAL A 38 3.51 -4.61 6.10
C VAL A 38 3.22 -6.11 6.06
N ALA A 39 3.79 -6.89 6.99
CA ALA A 39 3.52 -8.31 7.11
C ALA A 39 2.04 -8.59 7.39
N THR A 40 1.42 -7.82 8.29
CA THR A 40 -0.01 -7.95 8.63
C THR A 40 -0.89 -7.64 7.42
N ILE A 41 -0.58 -6.59 6.63
CA ILE A 41 -1.31 -6.29 5.38
C ILE A 41 -1.22 -7.49 4.43
N CYS A 42 -0.03 -8.02 4.18
CA CYS A 42 0.16 -9.19 3.31
C CYS A 42 -0.60 -10.43 3.80
N MET A 43 -0.60 -10.68 5.12
CA MET A 43 -1.36 -11.79 5.73
C MET A 43 -2.88 -11.63 5.56
N LEU A 44 -3.40 -10.40 5.69
CA LEU A 44 -4.84 -10.11 5.52
C LEU A 44 -5.27 -10.21 4.06
N LEU A 45 -4.38 -9.84 3.12
CA LEU A 45 -4.62 -10.00 1.69
C LEU A 45 -4.61 -11.48 1.25
N ASP A 46 -3.93 -12.37 1.98
CA ASP A 46 -3.92 -13.83 1.77
C ASP A 46 -3.70 -14.21 0.30
N LEU A 47 -2.58 -13.71 -0.28
CA LEU A 47 -2.25 -13.88 -1.69
C LEU A 47 -1.71 -15.29 -1.98
N GLU A 48 -2.15 -15.90 -3.08
CA GLU A 48 -1.77 -17.25 -3.51
C GLU A 48 -0.77 -17.27 -4.68
N GLY A 49 -0.42 -16.09 -5.23
CA GLY A 49 0.62 -15.93 -6.25
C GLY A 49 0.10 -15.70 -7.67
N HIS A 50 -1.20 -15.67 -7.89
CA HIS A 50 -1.81 -15.45 -9.21
C HIS A 50 -2.52 -14.09 -9.34
N GLU A 51 -2.58 -13.33 -8.24
CA GLU A 51 -3.37 -12.12 -8.14
C GLU A 51 -2.78 -10.94 -8.90
N ARG A 52 -3.68 -10.05 -9.32
CA ARG A 52 -3.39 -8.66 -9.68
C ARG A 52 -3.64 -7.77 -8.48
N VAL A 53 -2.61 -7.05 -8.06
CA VAL A 53 -2.63 -6.22 -6.85
C VAL A 53 -2.46 -4.74 -7.20
N LEU A 54 -3.29 -3.90 -6.57
CA LEU A 54 -3.09 -2.46 -6.51
C LEU A 54 -2.50 -2.09 -5.14
N ASP A 55 -1.40 -1.37 -5.14
CA ASP A 55 -0.76 -0.78 -3.97
C ASP A 55 -0.96 0.74 -3.99
N VAL A 56 -1.62 1.29 -2.99
CA VAL A 56 -1.93 2.72 -2.86
C VAL A 56 -1.03 3.36 -1.81
N GLY A 57 -0.21 4.31 -2.25
CA GLY A 57 0.84 4.94 -1.44
C GLY A 57 2.17 4.21 -1.59
N THR A 58 2.78 4.32 -2.79
CA THR A 58 4.07 3.67 -3.11
C THR A 58 5.17 3.99 -2.11
N GLY A 59 5.26 5.27 -1.69
CA GLY A 59 6.28 5.75 -0.77
C GLY A 59 7.69 5.37 -1.21
N SER A 60 8.35 4.51 -0.44
CA SER A 60 9.69 3.99 -0.76
C SER A 60 9.71 2.94 -1.87
N GLY A 61 8.58 2.27 -2.14
CA GLY A 61 8.47 1.09 -3.00
C GLY A 61 8.60 -0.26 -2.26
N TYR A 62 8.85 -0.26 -0.94
CA TYR A 62 9.09 -1.49 -0.18
C TYR A 62 7.88 -2.43 -0.16
N GLN A 63 6.68 -1.90 0.15
CA GLN A 63 5.45 -2.71 0.15
C GLN A 63 5.16 -3.27 -1.23
N ALA A 64 5.32 -2.46 -2.29
CA ALA A 64 5.16 -2.92 -3.67
C ALA A 64 6.14 -4.06 -4.02
N ALA A 65 7.40 -3.99 -3.57
CA ALA A 65 8.38 -5.07 -3.75
C ALA A 65 7.99 -6.35 -3.00
N VAL A 66 7.46 -6.22 -1.77
CA VAL A 66 6.96 -7.38 -1.00
C VAL A 66 5.76 -8.02 -1.69
N LEU A 67 4.82 -7.21 -2.19
CA LEU A 67 3.66 -7.69 -2.94
C LEU A 67 4.06 -8.37 -4.25
N ALA A 68 5.11 -7.88 -4.93
CA ALA A 68 5.63 -8.51 -6.16
C ALA A 68 6.29 -9.89 -5.94
N GLU A 69 6.63 -10.25 -4.69
CA GLU A 69 7.03 -11.62 -4.32
C GLU A 69 5.83 -12.56 -4.08
N LEU A 70 4.62 -12.00 -3.96
CA LEU A 70 3.41 -12.70 -3.53
C LEU A 70 2.30 -12.71 -4.59
N ALA A 71 2.44 -11.92 -5.67
CA ALA A 71 1.42 -11.74 -6.71
C ALA A 71 2.04 -11.75 -8.10
N THR A 72 1.22 -11.98 -9.12
CA THR A 72 1.67 -11.99 -10.53
C THR A 72 1.86 -10.58 -11.08
N GLU A 73 1.01 -9.65 -10.72
CA GLU A 73 1.05 -8.27 -11.21
C GLU A 73 0.86 -7.28 -10.06
N VAL A 74 1.72 -6.27 -9.99
CA VAL A 74 1.60 -5.19 -9.01
C VAL A 74 1.63 -3.84 -9.73
N VAL A 75 0.55 -3.08 -9.55
CA VAL A 75 0.47 -1.67 -9.90
C VAL A 75 0.51 -0.86 -8.62
N THR A 76 1.33 0.18 -8.56
CA THR A 76 1.41 1.05 -7.38
C THR A 76 1.24 2.51 -7.75
N ILE A 77 0.52 3.27 -6.90
CA ILE A 77 0.19 4.69 -7.13
C ILE A 77 0.76 5.55 -6.01
N GLU A 78 1.43 6.63 -6.42
CA GLU A 78 2.00 7.64 -5.54
C GLU A 78 1.55 9.05 -5.97
N ARG A 79 1.09 9.87 -5.02
CA ARG A 79 0.70 11.25 -5.31
C ARG A 79 1.88 12.20 -5.47
N VAL A 80 3.01 11.91 -4.82
CA VAL A 80 4.21 12.74 -4.83
C VAL A 80 5.14 12.28 -5.96
N PRO A 81 5.33 13.08 -7.05
CA PRO A 81 6.10 12.65 -8.22
C PRO A 81 7.55 12.26 -7.90
N ASP A 82 8.20 12.98 -6.97
CA ASP A 82 9.59 12.70 -6.57
C ASP A 82 9.70 11.34 -5.86
N LEU A 83 8.74 11.01 -4.97
CA LEU A 83 8.69 9.70 -4.33
C LEU A 83 8.46 8.59 -5.35
N ALA A 84 7.54 8.78 -6.30
CA ALA A 84 7.29 7.81 -7.36
C ALA A 84 8.52 7.56 -8.23
N ALA A 85 9.28 8.60 -8.57
CA ALA A 85 10.52 8.48 -9.33
C ALA A 85 11.58 7.69 -8.53
N ASN A 86 11.80 8.08 -7.27
CA ASN A 86 12.74 7.41 -6.37
C ASN A 86 12.36 5.93 -6.13
N ALA A 87 11.07 5.64 -5.95
CA ALA A 87 10.58 4.28 -5.77
C ALA A 87 10.83 3.41 -7.01
N ARG A 88 10.61 3.97 -8.21
CA ARG A 88 10.87 3.27 -9.48
C ARG A 88 12.34 2.86 -9.61
N ASP A 89 13.27 3.76 -9.24
CA ASP A 89 14.69 3.47 -9.31
C ASP A 89 15.11 2.43 -8.26
N ARG A 90 14.61 2.55 -7.02
CA ARG A 90 14.86 1.56 -5.96
C ARG A 90 14.30 0.18 -6.29
N LEU A 91 13.10 0.11 -6.86
CA LEU A 91 12.49 -1.14 -7.31
C LEU A 91 13.35 -1.83 -8.38
N ARG A 92 13.87 -1.06 -9.36
CA ARG A 92 14.79 -1.61 -10.36
C ARG A 92 16.09 -2.13 -9.73
N GLU A 93 16.71 -1.34 -8.85
CA GLU A 93 17.93 -1.73 -8.13
C GLU A 93 17.70 -2.98 -7.28
N ALA A 94 16.54 -3.10 -6.66
CA ALA A 94 16.16 -4.23 -5.82
C ALA A 94 15.75 -5.49 -6.62
N GLY A 95 15.66 -5.41 -7.96
CA GLY A 95 15.31 -6.54 -8.82
C GLY A 95 13.83 -6.70 -9.14
N TYR A 96 13.02 -5.63 -8.94
CA TYR A 96 11.56 -5.61 -9.20
C TYR A 96 11.17 -4.62 -10.32
N PRO A 97 11.81 -4.66 -11.52
CA PRO A 97 11.52 -3.73 -12.61
C PRO A 97 10.11 -3.88 -13.20
N GLN A 98 9.44 -5.01 -12.92
CA GLN A 98 8.10 -5.32 -13.41
C GLN A 98 6.98 -4.58 -12.63
N VAL A 99 7.26 -4.00 -11.47
CA VAL A 99 6.29 -3.22 -10.70
C VAL A 99 5.95 -1.94 -11.45
N ASP A 100 4.67 -1.74 -11.76
CA ASP A 100 4.17 -0.59 -12.52
C ASP A 100 3.90 0.60 -11.58
N VAL A 101 4.84 1.53 -11.48
CA VAL A 101 4.74 2.72 -10.62
C VAL A 101 4.07 3.87 -11.38
N ARG A 102 2.95 4.37 -10.83
CA ARG A 102 2.16 5.47 -11.41
C ARG A 102 2.12 6.68 -10.48
N VAL A 103 2.05 7.87 -11.08
CA VAL A 103 1.78 9.13 -10.35
C VAL A 103 0.30 9.44 -10.47
N GLY A 104 -0.35 9.74 -9.34
CA GLY A 104 -1.77 10.10 -9.34
C GLY A 104 -2.41 10.09 -7.96
N ASP A 105 -3.71 10.39 -7.94
CA ASP A 105 -4.54 10.29 -6.73
C ASP A 105 -4.87 8.81 -6.46
N GLY A 106 -4.24 8.26 -5.43
CA GLY A 106 -4.43 6.87 -5.03
C GLY A 106 -5.83 6.56 -4.48
N SER A 107 -6.57 7.57 -3.99
CA SER A 107 -7.93 7.36 -3.49
C SER A 107 -8.93 6.99 -4.59
N LEU A 108 -8.60 7.35 -5.84
CA LEU A 108 -9.38 7.00 -7.03
C LEU A 108 -8.96 5.66 -7.66
N GLY A 109 -7.87 5.07 -7.17
CA GLY A 109 -7.33 3.83 -7.71
C GLY A 109 -6.83 3.96 -9.16
N ARG A 110 -6.95 2.86 -9.90
CA ARG A 110 -6.52 2.77 -11.31
C ARG A 110 -7.54 1.97 -12.13
N PRO A 111 -8.68 2.59 -12.51
CA PRO A 111 -9.82 1.89 -13.12
C PRO A 111 -9.51 1.28 -14.49
N ASP A 112 -8.56 1.84 -15.25
CA ASP A 112 -8.13 1.29 -16.55
C ASP A 112 -7.33 -0.03 -16.45
N ARG A 113 -6.96 -0.44 -15.22
CA ARG A 113 -6.28 -1.70 -14.92
C ARG A 113 -7.11 -2.63 -14.04
N ALA A 114 -8.32 -2.20 -13.63
CA ALA A 114 -9.26 -3.02 -12.87
C ALA A 114 -9.83 -4.19 -13.73
N PRO A 115 -10.36 -5.26 -13.11
CA PRO A 115 -10.47 -5.47 -11.68
C PRO A 115 -9.17 -5.95 -11.01
N TYR A 116 -9.09 -5.73 -9.68
CA TYR A 116 -7.99 -6.21 -8.83
C TYR A 116 -8.47 -7.31 -7.89
N ASP A 117 -7.65 -8.33 -7.69
CA ASP A 117 -7.93 -9.39 -6.73
C ASP A 117 -7.62 -8.95 -5.29
N ALA A 118 -6.67 -8.01 -5.18
CA ALA A 118 -6.31 -7.41 -3.90
C ALA A 118 -5.91 -5.94 -4.04
N ILE A 119 -6.24 -5.14 -3.01
CA ILE A 119 -5.82 -3.74 -2.89
C ILE A 119 -5.20 -3.53 -1.51
N ALA A 120 -3.94 -3.08 -1.47
CA ALA A 120 -3.26 -2.64 -0.27
C ALA A 120 -3.23 -1.12 -0.23
N VAL A 121 -3.62 -0.50 0.90
CA VAL A 121 -3.54 0.95 1.06
C VAL A 121 -2.58 1.27 2.21
N ALA A 122 -1.47 1.97 1.89
CA ALA A 122 -0.44 2.38 2.84
C ALA A 122 -0.63 3.80 3.37
N ALA A 123 -1.87 4.30 3.37
CA ALA A 123 -2.27 5.61 3.89
C ALA A 123 -3.66 5.52 4.52
N ALA A 124 -3.92 6.29 5.58
CA ALA A 124 -5.18 6.24 6.30
C ALA A 124 -6.31 6.97 5.59
N ALA A 125 -7.49 6.37 5.54
CA ALA A 125 -8.70 7.01 5.02
C ALA A 125 -9.80 7.13 6.10
N PRO A 126 -10.67 8.14 6.01
CA PRO A 126 -11.78 8.29 6.98
C PRO A 126 -12.83 7.20 6.84
N ARG A 127 -12.92 6.61 5.66
CA ARG A 127 -13.81 5.51 5.26
C ARG A 127 -13.19 4.75 4.10
N VAL A 128 -13.73 3.60 3.76
CA VAL A 128 -13.35 2.87 2.54
C VAL A 128 -13.65 3.74 1.31
N PRO A 129 -12.63 4.10 0.49
CA PRO A 129 -12.88 4.82 -0.76
C PRO A 129 -13.74 3.97 -1.71
N ARG A 130 -14.84 4.54 -2.19
CA ARG A 130 -15.78 3.84 -3.06
C ARG A 130 -15.13 3.40 -4.36
N ALA A 131 -14.29 4.28 -4.94
CA ALA A 131 -13.55 3.98 -6.15
C ALA A 131 -12.64 2.77 -6.02
N LEU A 132 -12.00 2.57 -4.86
CA LEU A 132 -11.16 1.40 -4.61
C LEU A 132 -12.00 0.12 -4.47
N TYR A 133 -13.10 0.19 -3.71
CA TYR A 133 -14.00 -0.96 -3.54
C TYR A 133 -14.60 -1.42 -4.87
N ASP A 134 -15.05 -0.48 -5.72
CA ASP A 134 -15.67 -0.79 -7.00
C ASP A 134 -14.67 -1.42 -8.01
N GLN A 135 -13.36 -1.23 -7.80
CA GLN A 135 -12.29 -1.84 -8.59
C GLN A 135 -11.85 -3.23 -8.12
N LEU A 136 -12.40 -3.76 -7.02
CA LEU A 136 -12.14 -5.15 -6.62
C LEU A 136 -12.88 -6.13 -7.54
N SER A 137 -12.28 -7.29 -7.77
CA SER A 137 -12.99 -8.48 -8.28
C SER A 137 -13.96 -9.01 -7.23
N GLU A 138 -14.92 -9.84 -7.63
CA GLU A 138 -15.76 -10.57 -6.67
C GLU A 138 -14.89 -11.50 -5.81
N GLY A 139 -15.09 -11.46 -4.48
CA GLY A 139 -14.20 -12.12 -3.53
C GLY A 139 -12.88 -11.39 -3.28
N GLY A 140 -12.61 -10.30 -4.01
CA GLY A 140 -11.41 -9.49 -3.87
C GLY A 140 -11.30 -8.85 -2.48
N ARG A 141 -10.08 -8.58 -2.03
CA ARG A 141 -9.75 -8.12 -0.69
C ARG A 141 -9.06 -6.76 -0.74
N LEU A 142 -9.52 -5.85 0.11
CA LEU A 142 -8.90 -4.54 0.30
C LEU A 142 -8.49 -4.40 1.76
N VAL A 143 -7.25 -4.01 2.01
CA VAL A 143 -6.73 -3.73 3.36
C VAL A 143 -6.31 -2.28 3.43
N LEU A 144 -6.87 -1.54 4.40
CA LEU A 144 -6.56 -0.13 4.60
C LEU A 144 -6.58 0.25 6.08
N PRO A 145 -5.78 1.26 6.48
CA PRO A 145 -5.97 1.94 7.76
C PRO A 145 -7.20 2.86 7.67
N GLN A 146 -8.22 2.59 8.47
CA GLN A 146 -9.46 3.37 8.50
C GLN A 146 -9.65 4.07 9.83
N GLY A 147 -10.00 5.35 9.80
CA GLY A 147 -10.26 6.12 11.01
C GLY A 147 -9.96 7.61 10.87
N SER A 148 -9.59 8.24 12.00
CA SER A 148 -9.26 9.67 12.05
C SER A 148 -7.77 9.91 11.74
N ARG A 149 -7.38 11.19 11.56
CA ARG A 149 -5.95 11.55 11.44
C ARG A 149 -5.12 11.17 12.68
N ARG A 150 -5.76 10.90 13.85
CA ARG A 150 -5.07 10.63 15.13
C ARG A 150 -4.93 9.15 15.47
N GLY A 151 -5.79 8.30 14.91
CA GLY A 151 -5.78 6.86 15.19
C GLY A 151 -6.67 6.12 14.21
N GLN A 152 -6.20 4.97 13.78
CA GLN A 152 -6.85 4.11 12.80
C GLN A 152 -6.79 2.65 13.26
N ASP A 153 -7.72 1.87 12.75
CA ASP A 153 -7.64 0.41 12.75
C ASP A 153 -7.32 -0.08 11.33
N LEU A 154 -6.48 -1.07 11.22
CA LEU A 154 -6.27 -1.78 9.96
C LEU A 154 -7.50 -2.63 9.69
N VAL A 155 -8.19 -2.36 8.58
CA VAL A 155 -9.46 -3.00 8.22
C VAL A 155 -9.26 -3.84 6.97
N LEU A 156 -9.74 -5.09 7.02
CA LEU A 156 -9.94 -5.94 5.85
C LEU A 156 -11.38 -5.76 5.35
N VAL A 157 -11.52 -5.47 4.07
CA VAL A 157 -12.79 -5.39 3.34
C VAL A 157 -12.79 -6.47 2.26
N VAL A 158 -13.80 -7.30 2.25
CA VAL A 158 -13.99 -8.31 1.19
C VAL A 158 -15.20 -7.92 0.35
N ARG A 159 -15.05 -7.95 -0.98
CA ARG A 159 -16.16 -7.74 -1.89
C ARG A 159 -17.00 -9.00 -1.98
N THR A 160 -18.25 -8.93 -1.50
CA THR A 160 -19.21 -10.03 -1.59
C THR A 160 -20.43 -9.65 -2.44
N PRO A 161 -21.23 -10.61 -2.91
CA PRO A 161 -22.47 -10.32 -3.64
C PRO A 161 -23.46 -9.46 -2.84
N GLU A 162 -23.42 -9.56 -1.51
CA GLU A 162 -24.27 -8.79 -0.58
C GLU A 162 -23.73 -7.40 -0.28
N GLY A 163 -22.49 -7.08 -0.73
CA GLY A 163 -21.80 -5.83 -0.47
C GLY A 163 -20.48 -6.01 0.32
N PRO A 164 -19.90 -4.92 0.87
CA PRO A 164 -18.65 -5.01 1.61
C PRO A 164 -18.81 -5.75 2.94
N ALA A 165 -17.99 -6.78 3.16
CA ALA A 165 -17.82 -7.41 4.46
C ALA A 165 -16.53 -6.85 5.11
N GLU A 166 -16.68 -6.14 6.23
CA GLU A 166 -15.58 -5.45 6.89
C GLU A 166 -15.19 -6.15 8.21
N ARG A 167 -13.86 -6.21 8.49
CA ARG A 167 -13.33 -6.70 9.75
C ARG A 167 -12.11 -5.88 10.16
N ALA A 168 -12.15 -5.25 11.33
CA ALA A 168 -10.99 -4.62 11.95
C ALA A 168 -9.99 -5.68 12.44
N SER A 169 -8.70 -5.37 12.35
CA SER A 169 -7.59 -6.24 12.76
C SER A 169 -6.81 -5.63 13.93
N ILE A 170 -5.91 -4.69 13.66
CA ILE A 170 -5.03 -4.08 14.68
C ILE A 170 -5.15 -2.56 14.66
N ALA A 171 -4.96 -1.92 15.81
CA ALA A 171 -4.77 -0.48 15.87
C ALA A 171 -3.44 -0.10 15.18
N CYS A 172 -3.44 0.99 14.41
CA CYS A 172 -2.28 1.44 13.66
C CYS A 172 -2.24 2.96 13.52
N ARG A 173 -1.14 3.47 12.98
CA ARG A 173 -0.99 4.88 12.65
C ARG A 173 -0.29 5.05 11.32
N PHE A 174 -0.98 5.67 10.38
CA PHE A 174 -0.50 5.98 9.04
C PHE A 174 -0.63 7.48 8.74
N VAL A 175 0.14 7.92 7.74
CA VAL A 175 -0.06 9.20 7.08
C VAL A 175 -1.43 9.24 6.41
N PRO A 176 -2.08 10.42 6.26
CA PRO A 176 -3.38 10.50 5.62
C PRO A 176 -3.32 10.14 4.13
N LEU A 177 -4.31 9.40 3.65
CA LEU A 177 -4.62 9.27 2.23
C LEU A 177 -5.25 10.58 1.78
N VAL A 178 -4.48 11.40 1.10
CA VAL A 178 -4.93 12.69 0.59
C VAL A 178 -5.38 12.52 -0.86
N GLY A 179 -6.62 12.93 -1.16
CA GLY A 179 -7.24 12.80 -2.48
C GLY A 179 -8.75 12.96 -2.42
N ASP A 180 -9.42 12.83 -3.57
CA ASP A 180 -10.85 13.10 -3.75
C ASP A 180 -11.75 12.22 -2.85
N GLU A 181 -11.35 10.96 -2.61
CA GLU A 181 -12.07 10.05 -1.70
C GLU A 181 -11.32 9.76 -0.39
N GLY A 182 -10.27 10.55 -0.11
CA GLY A 182 -9.47 10.49 1.10
C GLY A 182 -9.76 11.63 2.09
N PHE A 183 -8.69 12.09 2.75
CA PHE A 183 -8.71 13.36 3.49
C PHE A 183 -8.43 14.52 2.54
N GLY A 184 -8.96 15.72 2.84
CA GLY A 184 -8.59 16.94 2.15
C GLY A 184 -7.14 17.37 2.42
N ASP A 185 -6.65 18.32 1.63
CA ASP A 185 -5.28 18.87 1.70
C ASP A 185 -5.02 19.81 2.91
N ASP A 186 -5.86 19.79 3.98
CA ASP A 186 -5.77 20.66 5.17
C ASP A 186 -4.62 20.27 6.11
#